data_bc99717429f086cdcd009720583efb92
#
_entry.id   bc99717429f086cdcd009720583efb92
#
_cell.length_a   1.000
_cell.length_b   1.000
_cell.length_c   1.000
_cell.angle_alpha   90.00
_cell.angle_beta   90.00
_cell.angle_gamma   90.00
#
_symmetry.space_group_name_H-M   'P 1'
#
loop_
_entity.id
_entity.type
_entity.pdbx_description
1 polymer ?
#
loop_
_entity_poly.entity_id
_entity_poly.type
_entity_poly.pdbx_seq_one_letter_code
_entity_poly.pdbx_strand_id
1 'polypeptide(L)'
;MTYSIFQINSKKTVFSAQNILLRRSFLILSLLLSVTANYADNVDFNTALSIARTYVNVSKKAAQNVKTRATATATQQPYYVFNDDEGKGFVVIAGDDKMGEVLAYSKEASIDMANLNPEARYLFDSYRQVYEELGKNKTLTTRAGAATKAADAVQPLLKSKWGQDYPYSKLTQYVTGCVATAVAQVMYYHKWPAQGKGQESYTVKFDNTVRSADFTKSHYDWDNMLPDYNRRNITTKQEDAVALLMNDVGIATNMQYTDRASGTQSYMAERALRNYFDYDASMVTRSYEGVDNFIEIVKNELRNGFPLYISGDSKTGGGHAWVCDGFDEEDKFHMNFGWSGQANGYYSLATLSVTSTGSEFNGAQHSFNRRLHVIAIHPNKPNTPKIDADIAYQSPNINFDYGS
;
A
#
# COMPACT_ATOMS: atom_id res chain seq x y z
N MET A 1 -80.38 40.48 -26.57
CA MET A 1 -79.22 41.42 -26.49
C MET A 1 -78.90 41.63 -25.04
N THR A 2 -77.91 40.93 -24.48
CA THR A 2 -77.55 41.13 -23.13
C THR A 2 -75.98 40.96 -23.03
N TYR A 3 -75.29 42.02 -22.76
CA TYR A 3 -73.83 42.04 -22.52
C TYR A 3 -73.57 41.55 -21.11
N SER A 4 -72.71 40.56 -20.98
CA SER A 4 -72.20 40.11 -19.67
C SER A 4 -70.78 40.55 -19.56
N ILE A 5 -70.42 41.32 -18.53
CA ILE A 5 -69.13 41.89 -18.24
C ILE A 5 -68.36 40.87 -17.38
N PHE A 6 -67.21 40.42 -17.85
CA PHE A 6 -66.26 39.63 -17.05
C PHE A 6 -65.40 40.56 -16.23
N GLN A 7 -65.58 40.57 -14.93
CA GLN A 7 -64.54 41.13 -13.98
C GLN A 7 -63.49 40.07 -13.69
N ILE A 8 -62.29 40.30 -14.13
CA ILE A 8 -61.14 39.44 -13.83
C ILE A 8 -60.53 39.90 -12.49
N ASN A 9 -60.51 38.99 -11.55
CA ASN A 9 -60.02 39.15 -10.19
C ASN A 9 -58.48 39.33 -10.16
N SER A 10 -57.97 40.59 -10.00
CA SER A 10 -56.52 40.93 -9.96
C SER A 10 -55.79 40.55 -8.69
N LYS A 11 -56.45 39.92 -7.71
CA LYS A 11 -55.83 39.56 -6.40
C LYS A 11 -55.09 38.22 -6.34
N LYS A 12 -55.23 37.33 -7.34
CA LYS A 12 -54.56 36.01 -7.34
C LYS A 12 -53.15 36.02 -7.94
N THR A 13 -52.79 37.04 -8.73
CA THR A 13 -51.49 37.11 -9.42
C THR A 13 -50.35 37.68 -8.55
N VAL A 14 -50.66 38.49 -7.54
CA VAL A 14 -49.66 39.11 -6.66
C VAL A 14 -49.09 38.08 -5.65
N PHE A 15 -49.93 37.14 -5.17
CA PHE A 15 -49.49 36.11 -4.19
C PHE A 15 -48.57 35.04 -4.83
N SER A 16 -48.66 34.80 -6.13
CA SER A 16 -47.81 33.85 -6.84
C SER A 16 -46.40 34.41 -7.08
N ALA A 17 -46.27 35.70 -7.38
CA ALA A 17 -44.98 36.33 -7.64
C ALA A 17 -44.11 36.50 -6.37
N GLN A 18 -44.71 36.79 -5.22
CA GLN A 18 -43.99 36.87 -3.95
C GLN A 18 -43.48 35.50 -3.48
N ASN A 19 -44.24 34.41 -3.67
CA ASN A 19 -43.78 33.06 -3.31
C ASN A 19 -42.66 32.54 -4.24
N ILE A 20 -42.65 32.96 -5.51
CA ILE A 20 -41.57 32.61 -6.45
C ILE A 20 -40.28 33.37 -6.12
N LEU A 21 -40.38 34.64 -5.75
CA LEU A 21 -39.21 35.41 -5.31
C LEU A 21 -38.65 34.90 -3.98
N LEU A 22 -39.48 34.59 -2.98
CA LEU A 22 -39.04 34.00 -1.72
C LEU A 22 -38.38 32.60 -1.91
N ARG A 23 -38.94 31.75 -2.78
CA ARG A 23 -38.35 30.45 -3.09
C ARG A 23 -37.02 30.57 -3.86
N ARG A 24 -36.86 31.56 -4.74
CA ARG A 24 -35.61 31.81 -5.44
C ARG A 24 -34.56 32.41 -4.52
N SER A 25 -34.93 33.29 -3.59
CA SER A 25 -34.02 33.83 -2.57
C SER A 25 -33.57 32.76 -1.56
N PHE A 26 -34.46 31.82 -1.18
CA PHE A 26 -34.08 30.68 -0.32
C PHE A 26 -33.19 29.68 -1.04
N LEU A 27 -33.39 29.42 -2.35
CA LEU A 27 -32.51 28.57 -3.16
C LEU A 27 -31.13 29.22 -3.40
N ILE A 28 -31.08 30.53 -3.60
CA ILE A 28 -29.79 31.25 -3.74
C ILE A 28 -29.08 31.34 -2.39
N LEU A 29 -29.80 31.51 -1.27
CA LEU A 29 -29.21 31.54 0.06
C LEU A 29 -28.74 30.14 0.51
N SER A 30 -29.43 29.05 0.11
CA SER A 30 -28.98 27.69 0.37
C SER A 30 -27.82 27.28 -0.54
N LEU A 31 -27.71 27.83 -1.76
CA LEU A 31 -26.54 27.64 -2.62
C LEU A 31 -25.31 28.47 -2.17
N LEU A 32 -25.53 29.63 -1.51
CA LEU A 32 -24.46 30.45 -0.95
C LEU A 32 -23.96 29.94 0.40
N LEU A 33 -24.72 29.08 1.09
CA LEU A 33 -24.28 28.43 2.34
C LEU A 33 -23.53 27.11 2.12
N SER A 34 -23.40 26.64 0.88
CA SER A 34 -22.65 25.41 0.55
C SER A 34 -21.24 25.68 -0.01
N VAL A 35 -20.80 26.92 -0.09
CA VAL A 35 -19.38 27.25 -0.26
C VAL A 35 -18.82 27.58 1.14
N THR A 36 -18.88 26.63 2.03
CA THR A 36 -17.86 26.55 3.07
C THR A 36 -16.60 26.19 2.29
N ALA A 37 -15.69 27.16 2.15
CA ALA A 37 -14.32 26.85 1.81
C ALA A 37 -13.92 25.74 2.80
N ASN A 38 -13.67 24.54 2.27
CA ASN A 38 -13.06 23.47 3.03
C ASN A 38 -11.65 23.96 3.40
N TYR A 39 -11.58 24.74 4.45
CA TYR A 39 -10.32 24.97 5.15
C TYR A 39 -9.94 23.59 5.71
N ALA A 40 -8.80 23.07 5.29
CA ALA A 40 -8.22 21.91 5.92
C ALA A 40 -8.19 22.12 7.42
N ASP A 41 -8.96 21.34 8.12
CA ASP A 41 -9.00 21.37 9.56
C ASP A 41 -8.14 20.22 10.09
N ASN A 42 -7.26 20.56 11.05
CA ASN A 42 -6.54 19.55 11.80
C ASN A 42 -7.55 18.66 12.52
N VAL A 43 -7.40 17.35 12.31
CA VAL A 43 -8.22 16.35 13.00
C VAL A 43 -7.77 16.29 14.46
N ASP A 44 -8.69 16.58 15.39
CA ASP A 44 -8.41 16.44 16.82
C ASP A 44 -8.53 15.00 17.29
N PHE A 45 -7.98 14.71 18.48
CA PHE A 45 -7.99 13.37 19.05
C PHE A 45 -9.39 12.77 19.23
N ASN A 46 -10.40 13.56 19.62
CA ASN A 46 -11.74 13.04 19.87
C ASN A 46 -12.44 12.68 18.56
N THR A 47 -12.25 13.48 17.53
CA THR A 47 -12.68 13.19 16.16
C THR A 47 -12.01 11.93 15.66
N ALA A 48 -10.68 11.83 15.76
CA ALA A 48 -9.93 10.62 15.38
C ALA A 48 -10.40 9.38 16.14
N LEU A 49 -10.66 9.47 17.44
CA LEU A 49 -11.18 8.36 18.25
C LEU A 49 -12.59 7.96 17.83
N SER A 50 -13.45 8.92 17.48
CA SER A 50 -14.81 8.63 17.00
C SER A 50 -14.77 7.82 15.71
N ILE A 51 -13.93 8.21 14.76
CA ILE A 51 -13.71 7.48 13.50
C ILE A 51 -13.12 6.09 13.80
N ALA A 52 -12.09 6.02 14.64
CA ALA A 52 -11.40 4.76 14.97
C ALA A 52 -12.35 3.69 15.51
N ARG A 53 -13.36 4.07 16.29
CA ARG A 53 -14.37 3.16 16.85
C ARG A 53 -15.30 2.53 15.82
N THR A 54 -15.32 3.00 14.59
CA THR A 54 -16.05 2.36 13.49
C THR A 54 -15.25 1.21 12.85
N TYR A 55 -13.95 1.15 13.12
CA TYR A 55 -13.01 0.15 12.58
C TYR A 55 -12.60 -0.88 13.61
N VAL A 56 -12.30 -0.45 14.83
CA VAL A 56 -11.74 -1.27 15.91
C VAL A 56 -12.41 -0.98 17.25
N ASN A 57 -12.42 -1.97 18.14
CA ASN A 57 -12.92 -1.82 19.50
C ASN A 57 -11.84 -1.13 20.37
N VAL A 58 -12.05 0.14 20.69
CA VAL A 58 -11.10 0.95 21.49
C VAL A 58 -11.73 1.33 22.82
N SER A 59 -11.20 0.79 23.91
CA SER A 59 -11.61 1.17 25.27
C SER A 59 -11.17 2.59 25.66
N LYS A 60 -11.83 3.16 26.66
CA LYS A 60 -11.43 4.45 27.23
C LYS A 60 -9.98 4.46 27.72
N LYS A 61 -9.48 3.35 28.26
CA LYS A 61 -8.11 3.22 28.78
C LYS A 61 -7.08 3.22 27.66
N ALA A 62 -7.32 2.47 26.58
CA ALA A 62 -6.45 2.46 25.40
C ALA A 62 -6.41 3.85 24.73
N ALA A 63 -7.58 4.51 24.61
CA ALA A 63 -7.67 5.87 24.08
C ALA A 63 -6.86 6.89 24.91
N GLN A 64 -6.86 6.77 26.25
CA GLN A 64 -6.03 7.61 27.12
C GLN A 64 -4.54 7.39 26.90
N ASN A 65 -4.10 6.15 26.64
CA ASN A 65 -2.70 5.83 26.37
C ASN A 65 -2.21 6.43 25.04
N VAL A 66 -3.06 6.49 24.01
CA VAL A 66 -2.76 7.18 22.74
C VAL A 66 -2.62 8.68 22.97
N LYS A 67 -3.53 9.29 23.76
CA LYS A 67 -3.50 10.71 24.10
C LYS A 67 -2.27 11.11 24.91
N THR A 68 -1.79 10.26 25.83
CA THR A 68 -0.59 10.53 26.66
C THR A 68 0.71 10.34 25.89
N ARG A 69 0.73 9.50 24.86
CA ARG A 69 1.89 9.34 23.95
C ARG A 69 1.98 10.47 22.91
N ALA A 70 0.86 11.08 22.53
CA ALA A 70 0.83 12.36 21.86
C ALA A 70 1.27 13.41 22.90
N THR A 71 2.57 13.66 22.99
CA THR A 71 3.20 14.53 23.99
C THR A 71 2.42 15.83 24.16
N ALA A 72 2.24 16.24 25.42
CA ALA A 72 1.41 17.36 25.89
C ALA A 72 1.72 18.75 25.27
N THR A 73 2.63 18.84 24.31
CA THR A 73 3.04 20.09 23.64
C THR A 73 2.70 20.15 22.15
N ALA A 74 2.30 19.06 21.49
CA ALA A 74 1.93 19.07 20.09
C ALA A 74 0.41 18.98 19.95
N THR A 75 -0.25 20.11 19.74
CA THR A 75 -1.69 20.20 19.41
C THR A 75 -2.04 19.57 18.05
N GLN A 76 -1.06 19.18 17.26
CA GLN A 76 -1.20 18.66 15.90
C GLN A 76 -0.34 17.43 15.73
N GLN A 77 -0.95 16.32 15.29
CA GLN A 77 -0.29 15.04 15.03
C GLN A 77 -0.42 14.70 13.56
N PRO A 78 0.60 14.10 12.89
CA PRO A 78 0.47 13.66 11.50
C PRO A 78 -0.58 12.58 11.31
N TYR A 79 -0.78 11.74 12.33
CA TYR A 79 -1.80 10.70 12.38
C TYR A 79 -1.99 10.17 13.81
N TYR A 80 -3.11 9.48 14.03
CA TYR A 80 -3.46 8.78 15.27
C TYR A 80 -3.54 7.29 15.00
N VAL A 81 -2.92 6.47 15.84
CA VAL A 81 -2.91 5.01 15.72
C VAL A 81 -3.71 4.40 16.87
N PHE A 82 -4.72 3.60 16.54
CA PHE A 82 -5.53 2.87 17.50
C PHE A 82 -5.48 1.38 17.19
N ASN A 83 -5.13 0.58 18.19
CA ASN A 83 -5.27 -0.87 18.12
C ASN A 83 -6.60 -1.30 18.73
N ASP A 84 -7.12 -2.41 18.23
CA ASP A 84 -8.22 -3.15 18.86
C ASP A 84 -7.77 -3.65 20.24
N ASP A 85 -8.65 -3.60 21.23
CA ASP A 85 -8.36 -4.01 22.60
C ASP A 85 -8.01 -5.51 22.73
N GLU A 86 -8.49 -6.34 21.80
CA GLU A 86 -8.18 -7.76 21.71
C GLU A 86 -6.94 -8.04 20.85
N GLY A 87 -6.33 -7.01 20.29
CA GLY A 87 -5.14 -7.13 19.42
C GLY A 87 -5.42 -7.70 18.03
N LYS A 88 -6.69 -7.71 17.59
CA LYS A 88 -7.11 -8.31 16.31
C LYS A 88 -7.29 -7.31 15.20
N GLY A 89 -6.83 -6.09 15.38
CA GLY A 89 -6.94 -5.04 14.36
C GLY A 89 -6.27 -3.77 14.78
N PHE A 90 -6.12 -2.86 13.82
CA PHE A 90 -5.71 -1.46 14.06
C PHE A 90 -6.35 -0.53 13.05
N VAL A 91 -6.36 0.76 13.35
CA VAL A 91 -6.69 1.83 12.40
C VAL A 91 -5.77 3.02 12.61
N VAL A 92 -5.43 3.68 11.50
CA VAL A 92 -4.62 4.90 11.46
C VAL A 92 -5.46 6.02 10.86
N ILE A 93 -5.77 7.01 11.67
CA ILE A 93 -6.58 8.17 11.28
C ILE A 93 -5.64 9.32 10.93
N ALA A 94 -5.91 10.03 9.84
CA ALA A 94 -5.14 11.19 9.41
C ALA A 94 -5.20 12.33 10.44
N GLY A 95 -4.13 13.11 10.53
CA GLY A 95 -4.07 14.31 11.35
C GLY A 95 -4.55 15.58 10.63
N ASP A 96 -4.77 15.49 9.31
CA ASP A 96 -5.31 16.55 8.46
C ASP A 96 -6.28 15.91 7.45
N ASP A 97 -7.48 16.47 7.28
CA ASP A 97 -8.54 15.93 6.43
C ASP A 97 -8.15 15.86 4.94
N LYS A 98 -7.22 16.72 4.51
CA LYS A 98 -6.65 16.68 3.15
C LYS A 98 -5.86 15.41 2.84
N MET A 99 -5.47 14.65 3.85
CA MET A 99 -4.80 13.35 3.68
C MET A 99 -5.78 12.20 3.40
N GLY A 100 -7.08 12.45 3.47
CA GLY A 100 -8.13 11.44 3.60
C GLY A 100 -8.36 11.07 5.06
N GLU A 101 -9.52 10.49 5.37
CA GLU A 101 -9.92 10.22 6.76
C GLU A 101 -9.09 9.09 7.39
N VAL A 102 -8.94 7.98 6.67
CA VAL A 102 -8.25 6.77 7.14
C VAL A 102 -7.04 6.48 6.26
N LEU A 103 -5.86 6.46 6.86
CA LEU A 103 -4.59 6.20 6.18
C LEU A 103 -4.28 4.71 6.07
N ALA A 104 -4.64 3.93 7.08
CA ALA A 104 -4.45 2.49 7.10
C ALA A 104 -5.38 1.81 8.10
N TYR A 105 -5.69 0.53 7.86
CA TYR A 105 -6.39 -0.33 8.82
C TYR A 105 -6.09 -1.80 8.60
N SER A 106 -6.31 -2.60 9.65
CA SER A 106 -6.32 -4.06 9.59
C SER A 106 -7.43 -4.61 10.46
N LYS A 107 -7.99 -5.75 10.07
CA LYS A 107 -8.95 -6.53 10.87
C LYS A 107 -8.30 -7.78 11.48
N GLU A 108 -7.02 -8.03 11.20
CA GLU A 108 -6.34 -9.27 11.57
C GLU A 108 -5.03 -9.06 12.32
N ALA A 109 -4.38 -7.91 12.14
CA ALA A 109 -3.09 -7.60 12.72
C ALA A 109 -3.18 -6.38 13.64
N SER A 110 -2.44 -6.39 14.74
CA SER A 110 -2.15 -5.21 15.54
C SER A 110 -0.88 -4.51 15.04
N ILE A 111 -0.67 -3.28 15.50
CA ILE A 111 0.52 -2.51 15.15
C ILE A 111 1.24 -2.05 16.42
N ASP A 112 2.55 -2.33 16.50
CA ASP A 112 3.42 -1.80 17.54
C ASP A 112 4.34 -0.73 16.93
N MET A 113 4.00 0.53 17.18
CA MET A 113 4.77 1.66 16.66
C MET A 113 6.20 1.74 17.21
N ALA A 114 6.49 1.11 18.36
CA ALA A 114 7.84 1.07 18.91
C ALA A 114 8.73 0.06 18.16
N ASN A 115 8.12 -1.07 17.74
CA ASN A 115 8.80 -2.17 17.05
C ASN A 115 8.23 -2.37 15.63
N LEU A 116 7.88 -1.28 14.96
CA LEU A 116 7.33 -1.32 13.61
C LEU A 116 8.38 -1.84 12.63
N ASN A 117 7.98 -2.80 11.78
CA ASN A 117 8.85 -3.31 10.73
C ASN A 117 9.23 -2.19 9.75
N PRO A 118 10.40 -2.31 9.09
CA PRO A 118 10.93 -1.25 8.24
C PRO A 118 10.01 -0.87 7.07
N GLU A 119 9.31 -1.84 6.47
CA GLU A 119 8.42 -1.64 5.32
C GLU A 119 7.18 -0.82 5.72
N ALA A 120 6.53 -1.17 6.81
CA ALA A 120 5.41 -0.39 7.33
C ALA A 120 5.90 0.99 7.80
N ARG A 121 7.06 1.08 8.45
CA ARG A 121 7.67 2.36 8.87
C ARG A 121 7.86 3.30 7.68
N TYR A 122 8.27 2.79 6.52
CA TYR A 122 8.39 3.56 5.30
C TYR A 122 7.08 4.27 4.91
N LEU A 123 5.92 3.59 5.01
CA LEU A 123 4.62 4.20 4.73
C LEU A 123 4.25 5.25 5.80
N PHE A 124 4.48 4.97 7.08
CA PHE A 124 4.20 5.92 8.16
C PHE A 124 5.06 7.18 8.09
N ASP A 125 6.34 7.05 7.75
CA ASP A 125 7.24 8.19 7.55
C ASP A 125 6.82 9.00 6.31
N SER A 126 6.33 8.34 5.27
CA SER A 126 5.78 9.00 4.08
C SER A 126 4.51 9.80 4.42
N TYR A 127 3.59 9.25 5.21
CA TYR A 127 2.41 9.99 5.71
C TYR A 127 2.81 11.21 6.54
N ARG A 128 3.82 11.10 7.40
CA ARG A 128 4.35 12.23 8.17
C ARG A 128 4.89 13.32 7.25
N GLN A 129 5.66 12.98 6.22
CA GLN A 129 6.19 13.94 5.26
C GLN A 129 5.07 14.68 4.50
N VAL A 130 4.01 13.96 4.10
CA VAL A 130 2.83 14.55 3.47
C VAL A 130 2.17 15.57 4.40
N TYR A 131 1.93 15.20 5.66
CA TYR A 131 1.36 16.09 6.67
C TYR A 131 2.19 17.37 6.85
N GLU A 132 3.51 17.25 6.97
CA GLU A 132 4.43 18.37 7.11
C GLU A 132 4.37 19.32 5.89
N GLU A 133 4.23 18.77 4.70
CA GLU A 133 4.14 19.56 3.46
C GLU A 133 2.81 20.29 3.33
N LEU A 134 1.70 19.64 3.62
CA LEU A 134 0.37 20.26 3.69
C LEU A 134 0.34 21.42 4.71
N GLY A 135 1.05 21.28 5.82
CA GLY A 135 1.22 22.33 6.81
C GLY A 135 1.98 23.57 6.29
N LYS A 136 2.97 23.36 5.41
CA LYS A 136 3.76 24.44 4.81
C LYS A 136 3.03 25.16 3.69
N ASN A 137 2.19 24.45 2.93
CA ASN A 137 1.49 25.00 1.77
C ASN A 137 0.00 24.64 1.80
N LYS A 138 -0.83 25.63 2.12
CA LYS A 138 -2.30 25.48 2.28
C LYS A 138 -3.05 25.19 0.98
N THR A 139 -2.43 25.42 -0.19
CA THR A 139 -3.03 25.13 -1.49
C THR A 139 -2.88 23.66 -1.93
N LEU A 140 -2.08 22.88 -1.17
CA LEU A 140 -1.89 21.47 -1.45
C LEU A 140 -3.03 20.62 -0.87
N THR A 141 -3.33 19.54 -1.56
CA THR A 141 -4.21 18.45 -1.11
C THR A 141 -3.64 17.12 -1.58
N THR A 142 -4.10 16.00 -1.02
CA THR A 142 -3.76 14.69 -1.55
C THR A 142 -4.86 14.16 -2.46
N ARG A 143 -4.53 13.15 -3.27
CA ARG A 143 -5.53 12.42 -4.04
C ARG A 143 -6.57 11.74 -3.13
N ALA A 144 -6.17 11.23 -1.98
CA ALA A 144 -7.07 10.59 -1.02
C ALA A 144 -8.10 11.56 -0.44
N GLY A 145 -7.73 12.82 -0.18
CA GLY A 145 -8.67 13.86 0.26
C GLY A 145 -9.71 14.26 -0.78
N ALA A 146 -9.49 13.93 -2.05
CA ALA A 146 -10.40 14.23 -3.16
C ALA A 146 -11.13 12.97 -3.70
N ALA A 147 -10.84 11.78 -3.16
CA ALA A 147 -11.34 10.51 -3.70
C ALA A 147 -12.84 10.30 -3.42
N THR A 148 -13.55 9.84 -4.44
CA THR A 148 -14.86 9.20 -4.32
C THR A 148 -14.67 7.70 -4.15
N LYS A 149 -15.62 7.01 -3.47
CA LYS A 149 -15.55 5.54 -3.33
C LYS A 149 -15.41 4.87 -4.70
N ALA A 150 -14.48 3.93 -4.81
CA ALA A 150 -14.37 3.04 -5.96
C ALA A 150 -15.55 2.06 -5.98
N ALA A 151 -15.87 1.54 -7.17
CA ALA A 151 -16.99 0.62 -7.33
C ALA A 151 -16.64 -0.85 -7.05
N ASP A 152 -15.34 -1.16 -6.87
CA ASP A 152 -14.83 -2.52 -6.78
C ASP A 152 -13.76 -2.69 -5.68
N ALA A 153 -13.55 -3.92 -5.27
CA ALA A 153 -12.53 -4.33 -4.30
C ALA A 153 -12.00 -5.73 -4.65
N VAL A 154 -10.76 -6.01 -4.26
CA VAL A 154 -10.15 -7.33 -4.36
C VAL A 154 -9.67 -7.75 -2.98
N GLN A 155 -10.23 -8.85 -2.45
CA GLN A 155 -9.80 -9.39 -1.17
C GLN A 155 -8.35 -9.89 -1.24
N PRO A 156 -7.60 -9.89 -0.11
CA PRO A 156 -6.22 -10.35 -0.10
C PRO A 156 -6.05 -11.73 -0.74
N LEU A 157 -5.26 -11.79 -1.79
CA LEU A 157 -5.01 -13.00 -2.57
C LEU A 157 -4.13 -13.98 -1.80
N LEU A 158 -3.10 -13.47 -1.10
CA LEU A 158 -2.18 -14.29 -0.33
C LEU A 158 -2.83 -14.78 0.97
N LYS A 159 -2.51 -16.01 1.32
CA LYS A 159 -2.81 -16.60 2.64
C LYS A 159 -1.54 -16.76 3.49
N SER A 160 -0.38 -16.50 2.89
CA SER A 160 0.91 -16.59 3.58
C SER A 160 1.09 -15.43 4.57
N LYS A 161 1.61 -15.77 5.76
CA LYS A 161 2.09 -14.82 6.78
C LYS A 161 3.56 -15.12 7.05
N TRP A 162 4.37 -15.07 6.00
CA TRP A 162 5.77 -15.43 6.08
C TRP A 162 6.62 -14.33 6.69
N GLY A 163 7.76 -14.73 7.26
CA GLY A 163 8.76 -13.86 7.86
C GLY A 163 10.13 -14.08 7.24
N GLN A 164 11.16 -13.53 7.91
CA GLN A 164 12.53 -13.57 7.41
C GLN A 164 13.47 -14.40 8.31
N ASP A 165 13.03 -14.74 9.54
CA ASP A 165 13.76 -15.53 10.51
C ASP A 165 13.56 -17.05 10.27
N TYR A 166 13.93 -17.87 11.24
CA TYR A 166 13.66 -19.31 11.20
C TYR A 166 12.14 -19.58 11.15
N PRO A 167 11.65 -20.55 10.34
CA PRO A 167 12.40 -21.52 9.54
C PRO A 167 12.86 -21.03 8.15
N TYR A 168 12.42 -19.87 7.71
CA TYR A 168 12.72 -19.33 6.38
C TYR A 168 14.23 -19.18 6.16
N SER A 169 14.97 -18.77 7.18
CA SER A 169 16.43 -18.55 7.14
C SER A 169 17.28 -19.81 7.39
N LYS A 170 16.68 -20.99 7.49
CA LYS A 170 17.36 -22.25 7.85
C LYS A 170 18.59 -22.55 6.98
N LEU A 171 18.59 -22.17 5.71
CA LEU A 171 19.69 -22.41 4.77
C LEU A 171 20.54 -21.15 4.48
N THR A 172 20.15 -19.98 4.95
CA THR A 172 20.82 -18.72 4.62
C THR A 172 21.83 -18.28 5.66
N GLN A 173 21.77 -18.79 6.88
CA GLN A 173 22.58 -18.38 8.06
C GLN A 173 22.19 -16.99 8.61
N TYR A 174 21.67 -16.10 7.76
CA TYR A 174 21.19 -14.73 8.07
C TYR A 174 19.70 -14.63 7.74
N VAL A 175 19.04 -13.56 8.13
CA VAL A 175 17.67 -13.30 7.71
C VAL A 175 17.55 -13.32 6.19
N THR A 176 16.44 -13.84 5.67
CA THR A 176 16.27 -14.05 4.21
C THR A 176 16.32 -12.77 3.38
N GLY A 177 15.94 -11.65 3.99
CA GLY A 177 15.78 -10.35 3.33
C GLY A 177 14.41 -10.16 2.71
N CYS A 178 13.93 -8.91 2.71
CA CYS A 178 12.59 -8.54 2.30
C CYS A 178 12.28 -8.89 0.83
N VAL A 179 13.27 -8.72 -0.06
CA VAL A 179 13.12 -9.04 -1.50
C VAL A 179 12.87 -10.53 -1.70
N ALA A 180 13.68 -11.40 -1.05
CA ALA A 180 13.48 -12.85 -1.17
C ALA A 180 12.14 -13.28 -0.59
N THR A 181 11.76 -12.72 0.56
CA THR A 181 10.48 -13.03 1.22
C THR A 181 9.27 -12.61 0.35
N ALA A 182 9.31 -11.41 -0.24
CA ALA A 182 8.24 -10.93 -1.11
C ALA A 182 8.09 -11.80 -2.37
N VAL A 183 9.19 -12.07 -3.07
CA VAL A 183 9.19 -12.93 -4.27
C VAL A 183 8.70 -14.34 -3.93
N ALA A 184 9.23 -14.95 -2.85
CA ALA A 184 8.86 -16.31 -2.45
C ALA A 184 7.37 -16.42 -2.09
N GLN A 185 6.76 -15.41 -1.45
CA GLN A 185 5.32 -15.40 -1.16
C GLN A 185 4.47 -15.36 -2.43
N VAL A 186 4.86 -14.58 -3.45
CA VAL A 186 4.18 -14.56 -4.76
C VAL A 186 4.34 -15.91 -5.47
N MET A 187 5.54 -16.51 -5.45
CA MET A 187 5.77 -17.84 -6.00
C MET A 187 4.93 -18.92 -5.30
N TYR A 188 4.83 -18.86 -3.97
CA TYR A 188 3.99 -19.77 -3.17
C TYR A 188 2.49 -19.61 -3.50
N TYR A 189 2.00 -18.41 -3.69
CA TYR A 189 0.63 -18.17 -4.12
C TYR A 189 0.33 -18.87 -5.45
N HIS A 190 1.22 -18.73 -6.42
CA HIS A 190 1.08 -19.36 -7.73
C HIS A 190 1.40 -20.86 -7.73
N LYS A 191 2.09 -21.38 -6.71
CA LYS A 191 2.66 -22.74 -6.71
C LYS A 191 3.40 -23.06 -8.01
N TRP A 192 4.35 -22.19 -8.37
CA TRP A 192 5.09 -22.25 -9.61
C TRP A 192 6.53 -21.71 -9.46
N PRO A 193 7.50 -22.26 -10.22
CA PRO A 193 7.46 -23.50 -10.98
C PRO A 193 7.60 -24.73 -10.07
N ALA A 194 7.43 -25.93 -10.58
CA ALA A 194 7.78 -27.15 -9.83
C ALA A 194 9.30 -27.30 -9.67
N GLN A 195 10.07 -26.79 -10.62
CA GLN A 195 11.52 -26.84 -10.67
C GLN A 195 12.07 -25.57 -11.31
N GLY A 196 13.16 -25.02 -10.78
CA GLY A 196 13.85 -23.89 -11.39
C GLY A 196 14.67 -24.28 -12.61
N LYS A 197 15.30 -23.29 -13.25
CA LYS A 197 16.15 -23.46 -14.42
C LYS A 197 17.46 -22.67 -14.29
N GLY A 198 18.54 -23.20 -14.90
CA GLY A 198 19.86 -22.54 -14.88
C GLY A 198 20.54 -22.60 -13.51
N GLN A 199 21.54 -21.80 -13.36
CA GLN A 199 22.38 -21.73 -12.15
C GLN A 199 22.84 -20.31 -11.90
N GLU A 200 23.12 -19.98 -10.65
CA GLU A 200 23.68 -18.69 -10.24
C GLU A 200 24.78 -18.89 -9.20
N SER A 201 25.78 -18.01 -9.22
CA SER A 201 26.84 -17.97 -8.23
C SER A 201 27.35 -16.55 -8.05
N TYR A 202 27.47 -16.10 -6.79
CA TYR A 202 28.01 -14.79 -6.48
C TYR A 202 28.72 -14.80 -5.10
N THR A 203 29.47 -13.76 -4.82
CA THR A 203 30.14 -13.57 -3.51
C THR A 203 29.40 -12.57 -2.66
N VAL A 204 29.07 -12.94 -1.43
CA VAL A 204 28.54 -12.02 -0.40
C VAL A 204 29.67 -11.09 0.06
N LYS A 205 29.47 -9.78 -0.05
CA LYS A 205 30.51 -8.78 0.25
C LYS A 205 30.87 -8.70 1.73
N PHE A 206 29.94 -9.03 2.62
CA PHE A 206 30.13 -8.91 4.07
C PHE A 206 31.15 -9.92 4.62
N ASP A 207 31.04 -11.18 4.20
CA ASP A 207 31.82 -12.28 4.75
C ASP A 207 32.69 -13.03 3.71
N ASN A 208 32.66 -12.57 2.46
CA ASN A 208 33.29 -13.18 1.29
C ASN A 208 32.84 -14.62 1.00
N THR A 209 31.70 -15.04 1.53
CA THR A 209 31.12 -16.37 1.26
C THR A 209 30.61 -16.43 -0.18
N VAL A 210 30.97 -17.50 -0.89
CA VAL A 210 30.39 -17.81 -2.21
C VAL A 210 29.06 -18.52 -2.00
N ARG A 211 27.98 -17.96 -2.55
CA ARG A 211 26.65 -18.55 -2.60
C ARG A 211 26.38 -19.03 -4.03
N SER A 212 25.93 -20.27 -4.18
CA SER A 212 25.63 -20.84 -5.48
C SER A 212 24.47 -21.82 -5.41
N ALA A 213 23.69 -21.91 -6.49
CA ALA A 213 22.63 -22.87 -6.66
C ALA A 213 22.53 -23.31 -8.14
N ASP A 214 22.27 -24.57 -8.34
CA ASP A 214 21.83 -25.14 -9.61
C ASP A 214 20.31 -25.40 -9.48
N PHE A 215 19.53 -24.45 -9.96
CA PHE A 215 18.06 -24.46 -9.80
C PHE A 215 17.40 -25.64 -10.55
N THR A 216 18.11 -26.26 -11.49
CA THR A 216 17.63 -27.48 -12.17
C THR A 216 17.58 -28.70 -11.24
N LYS A 217 18.19 -28.61 -10.08
CA LYS A 217 18.17 -29.63 -9.02
C LYS A 217 17.20 -29.32 -7.89
N SER A 218 16.64 -28.12 -7.87
CA SER A 218 15.69 -27.69 -6.85
C SER A 218 14.27 -28.07 -7.25
N HIS A 219 13.60 -28.87 -6.42
CA HIS A 219 12.19 -29.19 -6.57
C HIS A 219 11.41 -28.53 -5.44
N TYR A 220 10.51 -27.61 -5.80
CA TYR A 220 9.72 -26.85 -4.82
C TYR A 220 8.49 -27.66 -4.41
N ASP A 221 8.52 -28.18 -3.19
CA ASP A 221 7.46 -28.98 -2.59
C ASP A 221 6.34 -28.06 -2.03
N TRP A 222 5.56 -27.47 -2.93
CA TRP A 222 4.51 -26.50 -2.63
C TRP A 222 3.48 -27.01 -1.63
N ASP A 223 3.19 -28.31 -1.61
CA ASP A 223 2.17 -28.90 -0.73
C ASP A 223 2.67 -29.07 0.70
N ASN A 224 3.99 -29.11 0.92
CA ASN A 224 4.59 -29.10 2.24
C ASN A 224 4.95 -27.69 2.73
N MET A 225 4.82 -26.64 1.92
CA MET A 225 4.93 -25.27 2.41
C MET A 225 3.64 -24.87 3.13
N LEU A 226 3.78 -24.25 4.31
CA LEU A 226 2.64 -23.80 5.11
C LEU A 226 2.36 -22.32 4.88
N PRO A 227 1.11 -21.87 4.92
CA PRO A 227 0.79 -20.44 4.83
C PRO A 227 1.27 -19.65 6.06
N ASP A 228 1.44 -20.31 7.20
CA ASP A 228 1.86 -19.69 8.46
C ASP A 228 2.72 -20.67 9.26
N TYR A 229 3.90 -20.20 9.70
CA TYR A 229 4.84 -20.95 10.53
C TYR A 229 4.82 -20.50 12.01
N ASN A 230 3.97 -19.55 12.39
CA ASN A 230 3.74 -19.13 13.78
C ASN A 230 2.82 -20.13 14.51
N ARG A 231 3.12 -21.43 14.40
CA ARG A 231 2.29 -22.51 14.99
C ARG A 231 3.14 -23.65 15.53
N ARG A 232 2.51 -24.48 16.36
CA ARG A 232 3.15 -25.69 16.91
C ARG A 232 3.11 -26.85 15.90
N ASN A 233 4.01 -27.81 16.08
CA ASN A 233 4.06 -29.07 15.31
C ASN A 233 4.37 -28.90 13.81
N ILE A 234 5.32 -28.03 13.50
CA ILE A 234 5.88 -27.92 12.15
C ILE A 234 6.88 -29.07 11.98
N THR A 235 6.80 -29.79 10.87
CA THR A 235 7.71 -30.90 10.55
C THR A 235 8.96 -30.38 9.86
N THR A 236 10.09 -31.07 10.01
CA THR A 236 11.34 -30.76 9.29
C THR A 236 11.12 -30.65 7.77
N LYS A 237 10.28 -31.53 7.20
CA LYS A 237 9.96 -31.47 5.76
C LYS A 237 9.29 -30.14 5.36
N GLN A 238 8.41 -29.61 6.21
CA GLN A 238 7.75 -28.32 5.97
C GLN A 238 8.71 -27.15 6.10
N GLU A 239 9.61 -27.22 7.09
CA GLU A 239 10.69 -26.22 7.22
C GLU A 239 11.65 -26.25 6.03
N ASP A 240 12.10 -27.45 5.62
CA ASP A 240 13.02 -27.61 4.49
C ASP A 240 12.40 -27.11 3.17
N ALA A 241 11.11 -27.33 2.97
CA ALA A 241 10.41 -26.90 1.77
C ALA A 241 10.44 -25.36 1.62
N VAL A 242 10.09 -24.61 2.67
CA VAL A 242 10.10 -23.16 2.62
C VAL A 242 11.52 -22.58 2.62
N ALA A 243 12.44 -23.21 3.36
CA ALA A 243 13.83 -22.77 3.43
C ALA A 243 14.56 -22.93 2.10
N LEU A 244 14.28 -24.02 1.34
CA LEU A 244 14.85 -24.22 0.00
C LEU A 244 14.39 -23.10 -0.95
N LEU A 245 13.10 -22.78 -0.97
CA LEU A 245 12.59 -21.69 -1.81
C LEU A 245 13.24 -20.35 -1.45
N MET A 246 13.29 -20.02 -0.16
CA MET A 246 13.89 -18.77 0.32
C MET A 246 15.37 -18.65 -0.02
N ASN A 247 16.12 -19.75 0.16
CA ASN A 247 17.54 -19.80 -0.19
C ASN A 247 17.76 -19.59 -1.69
N ASP A 248 16.99 -20.29 -2.53
CA ASP A 248 17.14 -20.21 -3.97
C ASP A 248 16.76 -18.82 -4.50
N VAL A 249 15.67 -18.23 -4.00
CA VAL A 249 15.31 -16.85 -4.35
C VAL A 249 16.40 -15.87 -3.89
N GLY A 250 16.96 -16.05 -2.69
CA GLY A 250 18.08 -15.25 -2.21
C GLY A 250 19.31 -15.34 -3.11
N ILE A 251 19.66 -16.54 -3.57
CA ILE A 251 20.78 -16.76 -4.50
C ILE A 251 20.47 -16.15 -5.87
N ALA A 252 19.30 -16.41 -6.42
CA ALA A 252 18.88 -15.91 -7.72
C ALA A 252 18.87 -14.37 -7.81
N THR A 253 18.62 -13.71 -6.69
CA THR A 253 18.60 -12.25 -6.58
C THR A 253 19.94 -11.64 -6.12
N ASN A 254 20.99 -12.46 -5.97
CA ASN A 254 22.31 -12.03 -5.45
C ASN A 254 22.20 -11.29 -4.12
N MET A 255 21.44 -11.84 -3.18
CA MET A 255 21.19 -11.25 -1.87
C MET A 255 22.48 -11.00 -1.11
N GLN A 256 22.68 -9.77 -0.68
CA GLN A 256 23.80 -9.39 0.17
C GLN A 256 23.38 -9.59 1.64
N TYR A 257 23.89 -10.64 2.24
CA TYR A 257 23.62 -11.03 3.60
C TYR A 257 24.59 -10.32 4.56
N THR A 258 24.08 -9.87 5.70
CA THR A 258 24.89 -9.34 6.81
C THR A 258 24.32 -9.81 8.15
N ASP A 259 25.05 -9.57 9.24
CA ASP A 259 24.60 -9.86 10.62
C ASP A 259 23.42 -9.00 11.09
N ARG A 260 23.08 -7.93 10.37
CA ARG A 260 22.02 -6.97 10.74
C ARG A 260 20.83 -6.97 9.78
N ALA A 261 21.10 -7.19 8.50
CA ALA A 261 20.06 -7.11 7.46
C ALA A 261 20.53 -7.84 6.20
N SER A 262 19.59 -8.22 5.35
CA SER A 262 19.87 -8.82 4.05
C SER A 262 19.09 -8.04 2.98
N GLY A 263 19.76 -7.65 1.90
CA GLY A 263 19.18 -6.80 0.87
C GLY A 263 19.75 -7.03 -0.52
N THR A 264 18.96 -6.68 -1.54
CA THR A 264 19.36 -6.63 -2.94
C THR A 264 18.48 -5.61 -3.67
N GLN A 265 18.79 -5.36 -4.93
CA GLN A 265 18.03 -4.42 -5.75
C GLN A 265 16.78 -5.06 -6.35
N SER A 266 15.67 -4.30 -6.49
CA SER A 266 14.41 -4.81 -7.01
C SER A 266 14.50 -5.35 -8.44
N TYR A 267 15.35 -4.77 -9.31
CA TYR A 267 15.55 -5.29 -10.66
C TYR A 267 16.17 -6.71 -10.67
N MET A 268 16.85 -7.08 -9.58
CA MET A 268 17.37 -8.46 -9.42
C MET A 268 16.23 -9.44 -9.17
N ALA A 269 15.14 -9.02 -8.54
CA ALA A 269 13.93 -9.84 -8.40
C ALA A 269 13.27 -10.09 -9.77
N GLU A 270 13.10 -9.05 -10.60
CA GLU A 270 12.61 -9.20 -11.97
C GLU A 270 13.49 -10.14 -12.79
N ARG A 271 14.80 -9.92 -12.77
CA ARG A 271 15.78 -10.78 -13.43
C ARG A 271 15.66 -12.24 -12.98
N ALA A 272 15.59 -12.49 -11.68
CA ALA A 272 15.51 -13.82 -11.11
C ALA A 272 14.25 -14.56 -11.53
N LEU A 273 13.10 -13.90 -11.47
CA LEU A 273 11.81 -14.46 -11.90
C LEU A 273 11.83 -14.89 -13.36
N ARG A 274 12.38 -14.08 -14.27
CA ARG A 274 12.46 -14.37 -15.69
C ARG A 274 13.49 -15.44 -16.04
N ASN A 275 14.67 -15.36 -15.43
CA ASN A 275 15.80 -16.21 -15.82
C ASN A 275 15.75 -17.59 -15.17
N TYR A 276 15.29 -17.69 -13.93
CA TYR A 276 15.43 -18.90 -13.12
C TYR A 276 14.11 -19.56 -12.71
N PHE A 277 13.01 -18.79 -12.61
CA PHE A 277 11.77 -19.29 -12.02
C PHE A 277 10.59 -19.38 -13.00
N ASP A 278 10.86 -19.18 -14.29
CA ASP A 278 9.86 -19.37 -15.35
C ASP A 278 8.61 -18.46 -15.16
N TYR A 279 8.85 -17.19 -14.90
CA TYR A 279 7.84 -16.13 -14.87
C TYR A 279 8.05 -15.13 -16.01
N ASP A 280 6.97 -14.54 -16.45
CA ASP A 280 6.96 -13.22 -17.07
C ASP A 280 6.93 -12.19 -15.96
N ALA A 281 7.83 -11.22 -15.97
CA ALA A 281 7.93 -10.21 -14.93
C ALA A 281 8.33 -8.87 -15.52
N SER A 282 7.70 -7.79 -15.08
CA SER A 282 7.96 -6.44 -15.57
C SER A 282 7.86 -5.41 -14.46
N MET A 283 8.91 -4.57 -14.32
CA MET A 283 8.95 -3.51 -13.33
C MET A 283 8.31 -2.23 -13.84
N VAL A 284 7.41 -1.65 -13.04
CA VAL A 284 6.70 -0.41 -13.30
C VAL A 284 7.06 0.59 -12.21
N THR A 285 7.50 1.77 -12.61
CA THR A 285 7.91 2.83 -11.68
C THR A 285 6.87 3.95 -11.65
N ARG A 286 6.39 4.30 -10.47
CA ARG A 286 5.38 5.33 -10.26
C ARG A 286 5.78 6.71 -10.79
N SER A 287 7.05 7.09 -10.67
CA SER A 287 7.53 8.38 -11.17
C SER A 287 7.48 8.49 -12.69
N TYR A 288 7.47 7.36 -13.39
CA TYR A 288 7.39 7.31 -14.85
C TYR A 288 5.94 7.34 -15.35
N GLU A 289 5.06 6.55 -14.70
CA GLU A 289 3.66 6.38 -15.09
C GLU A 289 2.76 7.55 -14.66
N GLY A 290 3.16 8.28 -13.66
CA GLY A 290 2.23 9.11 -12.91
C GLY A 290 1.37 8.28 -11.96
N VAL A 291 0.73 8.96 -11.01
CA VAL A 291 0.06 8.29 -9.89
C VAL A 291 -1.17 7.52 -10.34
N ASP A 292 -1.97 8.12 -11.22
CA ASP A 292 -3.26 7.56 -11.63
C ASP A 292 -3.06 6.30 -12.44
N ASN A 293 -2.16 6.33 -13.43
CA ASN A 293 -1.86 5.17 -14.25
C ASN A 293 -1.20 4.05 -13.42
N PHE A 294 -0.27 4.40 -12.54
CA PHE A 294 0.35 3.43 -11.62
C PHE A 294 -0.68 2.70 -10.75
N ILE A 295 -1.65 3.43 -10.17
CA ILE A 295 -2.71 2.85 -9.36
C ILE A 295 -3.60 1.93 -10.20
N GLU A 296 -3.97 2.33 -11.41
CA GLU A 296 -4.79 1.49 -12.29
C GLU A 296 -4.04 0.22 -12.76
N ILE A 297 -2.74 0.30 -13.04
CA ILE A 297 -1.92 -0.89 -13.32
C ILE A 297 -1.96 -1.86 -12.13
N VAL A 298 -1.71 -1.37 -10.92
CA VAL A 298 -1.75 -2.22 -9.71
C VAL A 298 -3.14 -2.85 -9.53
N LYS A 299 -4.22 -2.08 -9.68
CA LYS A 299 -5.59 -2.60 -9.56
C LYS A 299 -5.92 -3.64 -10.63
N ASN A 300 -5.49 -3.42 -11.86
CA ASN A 300 -5.74 -4.35 -12.95
C ASN A 300 -5.03 -5.70 -12.74
N GLU A 301 -3.78 -5.69 -12.28
CA GLU A 301 -3.08 -6.92 -11.92
C GLU A 301 -3.84 -7.68 -10.81
N LEU A 302 -4.25 -6.98 -9.75
CA LEU A 302 -4.98 -7.59 -8.64
C LEU A 302 -6.36 -8.12 -9.05
N ARG A 303 -7.12 -7.41 -9.92
CA ARG A 303 -8.39 -7.89 -10.49
C ARG A 303 -8.24 -9.19 -11.28
N ASN A 304 -7.11 -9.33 -11.95
CA ASN A 304 -6.78 -10.53 -12.72
C ASN A 304 -6.15 -11.66 -11.86
N GLY A 305 -6.04 -11.46 -10.54
CA GLY A 305 -5.52 -12.47 -9.60
C GLY A 305 -4.00 -12.54 -9.54
N PHE A 306 -3.29 -11.48 -9.93
CA PHE A 306 -1.85 -11.40 -9.88
C PHE A 306 -1.39 -10.47 -8.75
N PRO A 307 -0.93 -11.01 -7.61
CA PRO A 307 -0.29 -10.21 -6.56
C PRO A 307 1.04 -9.66 -7.07
N LEU A 308 1.35 -8.42 -6.64
CA LEU A 308 2.54 -7.72 -7.09
C LEU A 308 3.60 -7.67 -5.99
N TYR A 309 4.85 -7.81 -6.40
CA TYR A 309 5.96 -7.29 -5.61
C TYR A 309 5.91 -5.76 -5.64
N ILE A 310 6.03 -5.11 -4.50
CA ILE A 310 6.12 -3.65 -4.39
C ILE A 310 7.34 -3.28 -3.56
N SER A 311 7.99 -2.18 -3.90
CA SER A 311 9.15 -1.68 -3.15
C SER A 311 9.21 -0.17 -3.18
N GLY A 312 9.87 0.39 -2.17
CA GLY A 312 10.13 1.81 -2.03
C GLY A 312 11.44 2.08 -1.32
N ASP A 313 12.07 3.19 -1.66
CA ASP A 313 13.33 3.64 -1.06
C ASP A 313 13.09 4.76 -0.05
N SER A 314 13.67 4.62 1.12
CA SER A 314 13.69 5.65 2.14
C SER A 314 14.78 6.71 1.86
N LYS A 315 14.49 7.98 2.19
CA LYS A 315 15.50 9.06 2.12
C LYS A 315 16.65 8.88 3.11
N THR A 316 16.42 8.12 4.18
CA THR A 316 17.36 7.98 5.30
C THR A 316 18.17 6.69 5.27
N GLY A 317 17.98 5.84 4.28
CA GLY A 317 18.77 4.64 4.06
C GLY A 317 17.95 3.38 3.82
N GLY A 318 18.32 2.64 2.79
CA GLY A 318 17.77 1.35 2.43
C GLY A 318 16.44 1.38 1.69
N GLY A 319 16.30 0.46 0.73
CA GLY A 319 15.04 0.10 0.10
C GLY A 319 14.37 -1.02 0.87
N HIS A 320 13.04 -1.10 0.77
CA HIS A 320 12.23 -2.14 1.37
C HIS A 320 11.28 -2.72 0.34
N ALA A 321 11.00 -4.02 0.45
CA ALA A 321 10.14 -4.75 -0.46
C ALA A 321 9.10 -5.57 0.30
N TRP A 322 7.88 -5.63 -0.25
CA TRP A 322 6.76 -6.39 0.30
C TRP A 322 5.81 -6.81 -0.81
N VAL A 323 4.67 -7.41 -0.48
CA VAL A 323 3.65 -7.81 -1.46
C VAL A 323 2.43 -6.91 -1.34
N CYS A 324 1.90 -6.46 -2.48
CA CYS A 324 0.58 -5.87 -2.62
C CYS A 324 -0.34 -6.92 -3.23
N ASP A 325 -1.43 -7.29 -2.53
CA ASP A 325 -2.22 -8.47 -2.91
C ASP A 325 -3.74 -8.28 -2.81
N GLY A 326 -4.19 -7.03 -2.68
CA GLY A 326 -5.61 -6.68 -2.66
C GLY A 326 -5.85 -5.19 -2.57
N PHE A 327 -7.08 -4.75 -2.69
CA PHE A 327 -7.50 -3.38 -2.42
C PHE A 327 -8.98 -3.32 -2.03
N ASP A 328 -9.35 -2.28 -1.29
CA ASP A 328 -10.73 -2.04 -0.83
C ASP A 328 -11.48 -1.02 -1.71
N GLU A 329 -12.77 -0.81 -1.40
CA GLU A 329 -13.64 0.14 -2.07
C GLU A 329 -13.21 1.62 -1.92
N GLU A 330 -12.23 1.90 -1.06
CA GLU A 330 -11.68 3.23 -0.81
C GLU A 330 -10.27 3.41 -1.38
N ASP A 331 -9.85 2.52 -2.30
CA ASP A 331 -8.52 2.49 -2.92
C ASP A 331 -7.38 2.39 -1.90
N LYS A 332 -7.61 1.71 -0.78
CA LYS A 332 -6.54 1.30 0.12
C LYS A 332 -6.06 -0.09 -0.29
N PHE A 333 -4.75 -0.25 -0.42
CA PHE A 333 -4.12 -1.47 -0.91
C PHE A 333 -3.69 -2.36 0.24
N HIS A 334 -4.05 -3.65 0.16
CA HIS A 334 -3.59 -4.62 1.14
C HIS A 334 -2.11 -4.94 0.95
N MET A 335 -1.34 -4.80 2.05
CA MET A 335 0.10 -5.00 2.11
C MET A 335 0.44 -6.18 3.01
N ASN A 336 1.22 -7.10 2.49
CA ASN A 336 1.84 -8.19 3.24
C ASN A 336 3.34 -7.92 3.35
N PHE A 337 3.77 -7.48 4.52
CA PHE A 337 5.13 -6.97 4.71
C PHE A 337 6.21 -8.04 4.88
N GLY A 338 5.85 -9.32 4.97
CA GLY A 338 6.86 -10.38 5.14
C GLY A 338 7.47 -10.43 6.55
N TRP A 339 6.70 -10.05 7.57
CA TRP A 339 7.08 -10.06 8.98
C TRP A 339 6.10 -10.88 9.82
N SER A 340 5.87 -12.12 9.40
CA SER A 340 4.98 -13.05 10.11
C SER A 340 3.57 -12.50 10.35
N GLY A 341 3.06 -11.69 9.40
CA GLY A 341 1.77 -11.03 9.46
C GLY A 341 1.73 -9.73 10.26
N GLN A 342 2.84 -9.31 10.88
CA GLN A 342 2.90 -8.07 11.64
C GLN A 342 2.60 -6.85 10.75
N ALA A 343 1.68 -6.01 11.19
CA ALA A 343 1.22 -4.79 10.51
C ALA A 343 0.58 -5.04 9.12
N ASN A 344 0.35 -6.28 8.69
CA ASN A 344 -0.38 -6.53 7.46
C ASN A 344 -1.75 -5.85 7.51
N GLY A 345 -2.18 -5.24 6.40
CA GLY A 345 -3.44 -4.50 6.35
C GLY A 345 -3.56 -3.64 5.11
N TYR A 346 -4.58 -2.79 5.10
CA TYR A 346 -4.89 -1.87 4.01
C TYR A 346 -4.26 -0.50 4.26
N TYR A 347 -3.58 0.05 3.25
CA TYR A 347 -2.81 1.29 3.32
C TYR A 347 -3.12 2.20 2.13
N SER A 348 -3.32 3.50 2.38
CA SER A 348 -3.56 4.49 1.34
C SER A 348 -2.27 4.84 0.59
N LEU A 349 -2.17 4.44 -0.68
CA LEU A 349 -1.13 4.93 -1.59
C LEU A 349 -1.50 6.29 -2.20
N ALA A 350 -2.79 6.61 -2.29
CA ALA A 350 -3.30 7.87 -2.81
C ALA A 350 -2.91 9.07 -1.93
N THR A 351 -2.84 8.89 -0.61
CA THR A 351 -2.35 9.89 0.34
C THR A 351 -0.91 10.32 0.04
N LEU A 352 -0.10 9.45 -0.53
CA LEU A 352 1.30 9.72 -0.85
C LEU A 352 1.49 10.63 -2.08
N SER A 353 0.40 11.14 -2.67
CA SER A 353 0.40 12.03 -3.82
C SER A 353 -0.20 13.37 -3.46
N VAL A 354 0.60 14.41 -3.55
CA VAL A 354 0.21 15.79 -3.24
C VAL A 354 0.05 16.58 -4.53
N THR A 355 -1.09 17.27 -4.69
CA THR A 355 -1.40 18.12 -5.83
C THR A 355 -1.75 19.53 -5.36
N SER A 356 -1.54 20.54 -6.22
CA SER A 356 -1.97 21.92 -5.95
C SER A 356 -3.42 22.13 -6.39
N THR A 357 -4.22 22.80 -5.57
CA THR A 357 -5.61 23.18 -5.89
C THR A 357 -5.71 24.46 -6.74
N GLY A 358 -4.60 25.14 -7.05
CA GLY A 358 -4.56 26.37 -7.84
C GLY A 358 -4.37 26.12 -9.33
N SER A 359 -5.10 26.88 -10.18
CA SER A 359 -5.13 26.75 -11.65
C SER A 359 -3.87 27.18 -12.39
N GLU A 360 -2.80 27.60 -11.72
CA GLU A 360 -1.60 28.14 -12.36
C GLU A 360 -0.36 27.23 -12.32
N PHE A 361 -0.47 26.04 -11.76
CA PHE A 361 0.63 25.07 -11.80
C PHE A 361 0.28 23.91 -12.73
N ASN A 362 0.94 23.87 -13.89
CA ASN A 362 1.02 22.67 -14.72
C ASN A 362 1.50 21.50 -13.83
N GLY A 363 0.56 20.75 -13.25
CA GLY A 363 0.64 19.40 -12.77
C GLY A 363 1.94 18.84 -12.22
N ALA A 364 2.81 19.64 -11.61
CA ALA A 364 3.95 19.12 -10.88
C ALA A 364 3.43 18.44 -9.61
N GLN A 365 3.02 17.18 -9.75
CA GLN A 365 2.68 16.33 -8.63
C GLN A 365 3.93 16.15 -7.76
N HIS A 366 3.94 16.79 -6.60
CA HIS A 366 4.95 16.51 -5.58
C HIS A 366 4.61 15.14 -4.96
N SER A 367 5.23 14.09 -5.50
CA SER A 367 5.11 12.76 -4.94
C SER A 367 6.24 12.53 -3.94
N PHE A 368 5.89 12.25 -2.67
CA PHE A 368 6.89 11.94 -1.64
C PHE A 368 7.51 10.55 -1.83
N ASN A 369 6.95 9.75 -2.74
CA ASN A 369 7.36 8.39 -3.08
C ASN A 369 7.74 8.23 -4.55
N ARG A 370 8.62 9.06 -5.06
CA ARG A 370 9.11 8.95 -6.44
C ARG A 370 9.75 7.61 -6.77
N ARG A 371 10.20 6.87 -5.75
CA ARG A 371 10.88 5.58 -5.90
C ARG A 371 9.98 4.38 -5.54
N LEU A 372 8.66 4.57 -5.52
CA LEU A 372 7.74 3.45 -5.42
C LEU A 372 7.66 2.74 -6.77
N HIS A 373 7.92 1.44 -6.79
CA HIS A 373 7.78 0.60 -7.97
C HIS A 373 7.14 -0.73 -7.61
N VAL A 374 6.50 -1.32 -8.59
CA VAL A 374 5.94 -2.67 -8.52
C VAL A 374 6.58 -3.54 -9.59
N ILE A 375 6.57 -4.85 -9.37
CA ILE A 375 6.84 -5.84 -10.41
C ILE A 375 5.54 -6.60 -10.62
N ALA A 376 4.98 -6.51 -11.83
CA ALA A 376 3.94 -7.41 -12.30
C ALA A 376 4.57 -8.79 -12.52
N ILE A 377 3.90 -9.87 -12.07
CA ILE A 377 4.49 -11.21 -12.00
C ILE A 377 3.47 -12.25 -12.47
N HIS A 378 3.65 -12.80 -13.67
CA HIS A 378 2.79 -13.80 -14.24
C HIS A 378 3.54 -15.14 -14.44
N PRO A 379 3.07 -16.26 -13.87
CA PRO A 379 3.71 -17.55 -14.08
C PRO A 379 3.55 -17.99 -15.54
N ASN A 380 4.57 -18.57 -16.17
CA ASN A 380 4.49 -19.11 -17.53
C ASN A 380 3.73 -20.45 -17.56
N LYS A 381 2.57 -20.50 -16.90
CA LYS A 381 1.65 -21.63 -16.96
C LYS A 381 0.81 -21.59 -18.22
N PRO A 382 0.34 -22.74 -18.73
CA PRO A 382 -0.67 -22.75 -19.78
C PRO A 382 -1.87 -21.89 -19.42
N ASN A 383 -2.33 -21.08 -20.37
CA ASN A 383 -3.46 -20.15 -20.23
C ASN A 383 -3.27 -18.96 -19.28
N THR A 384 -2.09 -18.75 -18.72
CA THR A 384 -1.78 -17.50 -18.02
C THR A 384 -1.56 -16.40 -19.07
N PRO A 385 -2.24 -15.24 -18.98
CA PRO A 385 -1.99 -14.13 -19.89
C PRO A 385 -0.56 -13.60 -19.68
N LYS A 386 0.04 -13.11 -20.75
CA LYS A 386 1.28 -12.35 -20.65
C LYS A 386 1.00 -10.98 -20.04
N ILE A 387 2.02 -10.40 -19.42
CA ILE A 387 1.97 -9.02 -18.96
C ILE A 387 1.68 -8.13 -20.17
N ASP A 388 0.80 -7.14 -20.00
CA ASP A 388 0.44 -6.20 -21.05
C ASP A 388 1.68 -5.57 -21.66
N ALA A 389 1.71 -5.50 -23.00
CA ALA A 389 2.84 -4.95 -23.74
C ALA A 389 3.16 -3.50 -23.35
N ASP A 390 2.15 -2.71 -23.01
CA ASP A 390 2.33 -1.33 -22.56
C ASP A 390 3.04 -1.27 -21.20
N ILE A 391 2.78 -2.21 -20.30
CA ILE A 391 3.51 -2.37 -19.04
C ILE A 391 4.92 -2.90 -19.28
N ALA A 392 5.06 -3.92 -20.14
CA ALA A 392 6.32 -4.57 -20.43
C ALA A 392 7.33 -3.64 -21.15
N TYR A 393 6.83 -2.69 -21.94
CA TYR A 393 7.68 -1.74 -22.69
C TYR A 393 8.29 -0.65 -21.81
N GLN A 394 7.75 -0.46 -20.60
CA GLN A 394 8.14 0.60 -19.68
C GLN A 394 9.20 0.15 -18.66
N SER A 395 9.66 -1.09 -18.75
CA SER A 395 10.84 -1.54 -18.01
C SER A 395 12.11 -1.04 -18.71
N PRO A 396 12.53 0.22 -18.52
CA PRO A 396 13.78 0.69 -19.12
C PRO A 396 14.91 -0.06 -18.46
N ASN A 397 15.98 -0.30 -19.20
CA ASN A 397 17.32 -0.56 -18.66
C ASN A 397 17.75 0.70 -17.87
N ILE A 398 17.17 0.93 -16.70
CA ILE A 398 17.54 2.03 -15.83
C ILE A 398 18.88 1.62 -15.20
N ASN A 399 19.95 2.09 -15.78
CA ASN A 399 21.23 2.19 -15.10
C ASN A 399 21.04 3.19 -13.96
N PHE A 400 20.75 2.69 -12.77
CA PHE A 400 20.83 3.50 -11.57
C PHE A 400 22.29 3.77 -11.30
N ASP A 401 22.73 4.98 -11.62
CA ASP A 401 24.02 5.51 -11.20
C ASP A 401 23.92 5.74 -9.68
N TYR A 402 24.40 4.79 -8.91
CA TYR A 402 24.58 4.93 -7.48
C TYR A 402 25.87 5.72 -7.28
N GLY A 403 25.76 7.03 -7.14
CA GLY A 403 26.87 7.87 -6.72
C GLY A 403 27.60 7.24 -5.55
N SER A 404 28.87 6.97 -5.76
CA SER A 404 29.87 6.40 -4.86
C SER A 404 29.94 7.15 -3.53
#